data_0ef7d48fab4fcd2b987557c0e43c4679
#
_entry.id   0ef7d48fab4fcd2b987557c0e43c4679
#
_cell.length_a   1.000
_cell.length_b   1.000
_cell.length_c   1.000
_cell.angle_alpha   90.00
_cell.angle_beta   90.00
_cell.angle_gamma   90.00
#
_symmetry.space_group_name_H-M   'P 1'
#
loop_
_entity.id
_entity.type
_entity.pdbx_description
1 polymer ?
#
loop_
_entity_poly.entity_id
_entity_poly.type
_entity_poly.pdbx_seq_one_letter_code
_entity_poly.pdbx_strand_id
1 'polypeptide(L)'
;MRVLIVDDHSFVRKGLLHVLQDSDEPVESDEAASFEDAVVKLQTCRPYDLVLLDISLGGRSGFELLQFITRQYPGLPVLMVSMHPEEQYALRSIKMGAAGYLSKLSAPDELINAVQQIRAHGAYISPSIARIMTIELGNKRRTETVSPHDLLTNREMEVAVMIASGKSMRQIAEELHLSIKTVNTHRTRLMRKLQLANNAELAAYFIRNRLMP
;
A
#
# COMPACT_ATOMS: atom_id res chain seq x y z
N MET A 1 -20.42 13.00 -0.14
CA MET A 1 -19.50 11.91 0.27
C MET A 1 -18.44 12.46 1.22
N ARG A 2 -18.06 11.72 2.27
CA ARG A 2 -17.01 12.14 3.20
C ARG A 2 -15.78 11.25 3.12
N VAL A 3 -14.61 11.84 2.86
CA VAL A 3 -13.36 11.13 2.58
C VAL A 3 -12.30 11.50 3.60
N LEU A 4 -11.57 10.51 4.13
CA LEU A 4 -10.34 10.73 4.88
C LEU A 4 -9.15 10.52 3.93
N ILE A 5 -8.31 11.54 3.76
CA ILE A 5 -7.10 11.49 2.93
C ILE A 5 -5.89 11.37 3.85
N VAL A 6 -5.17 10.25 3.76
CA VAL A 6 -4.02 9.94 4.62
C VAL A 6 -2.75 9.81 3.79
N ASP A 7 -1.86 10.78 3.92
CA ASP A 7 -0.59 10.89 3.19
C ASP A 7 0.32 11.83 3.97
N ASP A 8 1.60 11.57 4.11
CA ASP A 8 2.53 12.46 4.79
C ASP A 8 2.93 13.70 3.96
N HIS A 9 2.65 13.68 2.64
CA HIS A 9 2.93 14.78 1.71
C HIS A 9 1.71 15.71 1.57
N SER A 10 1.79 16.92 2.10
CA SER A 10 0.70 17.91 2.05
C SER A 10 0.24 18.29 0.65
N PHE A 11 1.16 18.37 -0.31
CA PHE A 11 0.83 18.67 -1.72
C PHE A 11 -0.01 17.56 -2.36
N VAL A 12 0.30 16.30 -2.04
CA VAL A 12 -0.47 15.15 -2.55
C VAL A 12 -1.88 15.18 -1.99
N ARG A 13 -2.04 15.41 -0.67
CA ARG A 13 -3.39 15.50 -0.07
C ARG A 13 -4.24 16.58 -0.73
N LYS A 14 -3.66 17.78 -0.95
CA LYS A 14 -4.37 18.89 -1.62
C LYS A 14 -4.70 18.56 -3.08
N GLY A 15 -3.78 17.90 -3.79
CA GLY A 15 -4.02 17.46 -5.16
C GLY A 15 -5.16 16.45 -5.26
N LEU A 16 -5.16 15.43 -4.39
CA LEU A 16 -6.23 14.44 -4.33
C LEU A 16 -7.59 15.08 -4.00
N LEU A 17 -7.59 16.01 -3.03
CA LEU A 17 -8.81 16.76 -2.69
C LEU A 17 -9.34 17.57 -3.88
N HIS A 18 -8.46 18.28 -4.57
CA HIS A 18 -8.85 19.08 -5.75
C HIS A 18 -9.48 18.20 -6.83
N VAL A 19 -8.87 17.07 -7.16
CA VAL A 19 -9.43 16.11 -8.12
C VAL A 19 -10.80 15.59 -7.68
N LEU A 20 -10.98 15.29 -6.39
CA LEU A 20 -12.27 14.84 -5.88
C LEU A 20 -13.35 15.93 -5.91
N GLN A 21 -12.97 17.19 -5.74
CA GLN A 21 -13.90 18.35 -5.81
C GLN A 21 -14.35 18.67 -7.24
N ASP A 22 -13.58 18.25 -8.24
CA ASP A 22 -13.97 18.37 -9.65
C ASP A 22 -15.03 17.33 -10.08
N SER A 23 -15.38 16.41 -9.19
CA SER A 23 -16.47 15.45 -9.43
C SER A 23 -17.84 16.11 -9.27
N ASP A 24 -18.86 15.58 -9.94
CA ASP A 24 -20.23 16.11 -9.92
C ASP A 24 -20.90 16.05 -8.51
N GLU A 25 -20.28 15.38 -7.55
CA GLU A 25 -20.82 15.22 -6.21
C GLU A 25 -20.05 16.04 -5.16
N PRO A 26 -20.74 16.66 -4.20
CA PRO A 26 -20.08 17.36 -3.11
C PRO A 26 -19.25 16.39 -2.24
N VAL A 27 -17.98 16.69 -2.09
CA VAL A 27 -17.03 15.91 -1.29
C VAL A 27 -16.60 16.74 -0.07
N GLU A 28 -16.88 16.22 1.13
CA GLU A 28 -16.27 16.69 2.37
C GLU A 28 -15.04 15.85 2.66
N SER A 29 -13.95 16.47 3.09
CA SER A 29 -12.72 15.73 3.39
C SER A 29 -12.08 16.17 4.69
N ASP A 30 -11.43 15.21 5.34
CA ASP A 30 -10.45 15.45 6.38
C ASP A 30 -9.09 14.94 5.91
N GLU A 31 -8.02 15.61 6.33
CA GLU A 31 -6.64 15.25 5.99
C GLU A 31 -5.92 14.70 7.22
N ALA A 32 -5.15 13.64 7.06
CA ALA A 32 -4.25 13.11 8.09
C ALA A 32 -2.82 12.96 7.53
N ALA A 33 -1.82 13.39 8.28
CA ALA A 33 -0.43 13.34 7.88
C ALA A 33 0.34 12.14 8.44
N SER A 34 -0.28 11.35 9.33
CA SER A 34 0.35 10.22 9.98
C SER A 34 -0.67 9.13 10.35
N PHE A 35 -0.17 7.98 10.74
CA PHE A 35 -0.98 6.90 11.30
C PHE A 35 -1.79 7.37 12.52
N GLU A 36 -1.14 8.06 13.46
CA GLU A 36 -1.73 8.50 14.72
C GLU A 36 -2.84 9.54 14.47
N ASP A 37 -2.59 10.50 13.57
CA ASP A 37 -3.58 11.52 13.19
C ASP A 37 -4.81 10.87 12.53
N ALA A 38 -4.59 9.90 11.64
CA ALA A 38 -5.68 9.15 10.99
C ALA A 38 -6.52 8.38 12.02
N VAL A 39 -5.90 7.71 13.00
CA VAL A 39 -6.61 7.00 14.07
C VAL A 39 -7.46 7.94 14.91
N VAL A 40 -6.93 9.12 15.30
CA VAL A 40 -7.70 10.13 16.04
C VAL A 40 -8.93 10.55 15.23
N LYS A 41 -8.78 10.84 13.94
CA LYS A 41 -9.91 11.27 13.09
C LYS A 41 -10.96 10.18 12.91
N LEU A 42 -10.53 8.93 12.71
CA LEU A 42 -11.44 7.79 12.62
C LEU A 42 -12.27 7.58 13.90
N GLN A 43 -11.71 7.92 15.07
CA GLN A 43 -12.38 7.75 16.36
C GLN A 43 -13.26 8.94 16.76
N THR A 44 -12.89 10.15 16.36
CA THR A 44 -13.53 11.40 16.87
C THR A 44 -14.45 12.07 15.86
N CYS A 45 -14.27 11.81 14.57
CA CYS A 45 -15.08 12.44 13.54
C CYS A 45 -16.34 11.62 13.21
N ARG A 46 -17.24 12.25 12.42
CA ARG A 46 -18.36 11.52 11.81
C ARG A 46 -17.85 10.41 10.92
N PRO A 47 -18.61 9.32 10.68
CA PRO A 47 -18.21 8.23 9.81
C PRO A 47 -17.76 8.73 8.43
N TYR A 48 -16.72 8.10 7.90
CA TYR A 48 -16.25 8.32 6.53
C TYR A 48 -16.88 7.30 5.60
N ASP A 49 -17.06 7.71 4.34
CA ASP A 49 -17.54 6.85 3.26
C ASP A 49 -16.37 6.15 2.54
N LEU A 50 -15.16 6.73 2.62
CA LEU A 50 -13.95 6.24 1.95
C LEU A 50 -12.69 6.75 2.65
N VAL A 51 -11.64 5.93 2.65
CA VAL A 51 -10.28 6.37 3.02
C VAL A 51 -9.38 6.27 1.79
N LEU A 52 -8.71 7.37 1.42
CA LEU A 52 -7.56 7.36 0.51
C LEU A 52 -6.30 7.25 1.36
N LEU A 53 -5.50 6.22 1.13
CA LEU A 53 -4.40 5.86 2.02
C LEU A 53 -3.10 5.64 1.26
N ASP A 54 -2.06 6.42 1.58
CA ASP A 54 -0.72 6.12 1.11
C ASP A 54 -0.07 4.95 1.87
N ILE A 55 0.81 4.24 1.18
CA ILE A 55 1.64 3.19 1.78
C ILE A 55 2.68 3.76 2.74
N SER A 56 3.28 4.91 2.39
CA SER A 56 4.36 5.55 3.15
C SER A 56 3.83 6.69 4.00
N LEU A 57 3.86 6.57 5.32
CA LEU A 57 3.34 7.57 6.27
C LEU A 57 4.43 8.07 7.24
N GLY A 58 5.63 8.30 6.73
CA GLY A 58 6.70 8.98 7.48
C GLY A 58 7.21 8.30 8.75
N GLY A 59 6.83 7.08 9.04
CA GLY A 59 7.26 6.36 10.26
C GLY A 59 6.63 4.99 10.37
N ARG A 60 5.31 4.93 10.24
CA ARG A 60 4.54 3.68 10.18
C ARG A 60 4.05 3.44 8.76
N SER A 61 3.86 2.17 8.42
CA SER A 61 3.36 1.81 7.09
C SER A 61 1.85 2.02 6.98
N GLY A 62 1.38 2.53 5.84
CA GLY A 62 -0.06 2.58 5.52
C GLY A 62 -0.72 1.21 5.54
N PHE A 63 0.02 0.12 5.33
CA PHE A 63 -0.51 -1.23 5.52
C PHE A 63 -0.89 -1.55 6.98
N GLU A 64 -0.19 -0.97 7.95
CA GLU A 64 -0.58 -1.11 9.35
C GLU A 64 -1.91 -0.38 9.61
N LEU A 65 -2.09 0.80 9.00
CA LEU A 65 -3.34 1.53 9.08
C LEU A 65 -4.48 0.83 8.32
N LEU A 66 -4.22 0.27 7.14
CA LEU A 66 -5.18 -0.56 6.41
C LEU A 66 -5.66 -1.72 7.30
N GLN A 67 -4.72 -2.43 7.94
CA GLN A 67 -5.05 -3.55 8.82
C GLN A 67 -5.84 -3.11 10.06
N PHE A 68 -5.54 -1.92 10.60
CA PHE A 68 -6.30 -1.33 11.68
C PHE A 68 -7.73 -1.00 11.24
N ILE A 69 -7.89 -0.33 10.07
CA ILE A 69 -9.20 0.07 9.55
C ILE A 69 -10.07 -1.15 9.26
N THR A 70 -9.54 -2.15 8.56
CA THR A 70 -10.29 -3.36 8.20
C THR A 70 -10.78 -4.16 9.42
N ARG A 71 -10.05 -4.09 10.54
CA ARG A 71 -10.46 -4.75 11.79
C ARG A 71 -11.44 -3.95 12.62
N GLN A 72 -11.24 -2.64 12.74
CA GLN A 72 -12.03 -1.79 13.64
C GLN A 72 -13.26 -1.18 12.95
N TYR A 73 -13.20 -1.01 11.64
CA TYR A 73 -14.25 -0.40 10.83
C TYR A 73 -14.60 -1.31 9.63
N PRO A 74 -15.12 -2.53 9.89
CA PRO A 74 -15.50 -3.44 8.81
C PRO A 74 -16.57 -2.78 7.94
N GLY A 75 -16.33 -2.66 6.66
CA GLY A 75 -17.22 -1.99 5.72
C GLY A 75 -16.79 -0.56 5.33
N LEU A 76 -15.80 0.05 6.00
CA LEU A 76 -15.19 1.30 5.52
C LEU A 76 -14.19 0.98 4.40
N PRO A 77 -14.49 1.34 3.14
CA PRO A 77 -13.60 1.05 2.03
C PRO A 77 -12.32 1.87 2.11
N VAL A 78 -11.19 1.24 1.78
CA VAL A 78 -9.88 1.87 1.70
C VAL A 78 -9.34 1.73 0.28
N LEU A 79 -9.11 2.85 -0.41
CA LEU A 79 -8.37 2.90 -1.66
C LEU A 79 -6.91 3.25 -1.34
N MET A 80 -6.01 2.31 -1.60
CA MET A 80 -4.58 2.60 -1.51
C MET A 80 -4.15 3.49 -2.67
N VAL A 81 -3.45 4.59 -2.39
CA VAL A 81 -2.97 5.55 -3.40
C VAL A 81 -1.48 5.78 -3.19
N SER A 82 -0.61 5.29 -4.06
CA SER A 82 0.83 5.28 -3.80
C SER A 82 1.69 5.48 -5.04
N MET A 83 2.93 5.93 -4.84
CA MET A 83 3.96 5.98 -5.89
C MET A 83 4.56 4.60 -6.20
N HIS A 84 4.27 3.60 -5.38
CA HIS A 84 4.80 2.26 -5.59
C HIS A 84 4.09 1.56 -6.76
N PRO A 85 4.81 0.69 -7.53
CA PRO A 85 4.23 -0.03 -8.66
C PRO A 85 3.07 -0.95 -8.25
N GLU A 86 2.01 -0.97 -9.07
CA GLU A 86 0.83 -1.83 -8.86
C GLU A 86 1.20 -3.31 -8.79
N GLU A 87 2.14 -3.73 -9.63
CA GLU A 87 2.57 -5.13 -9.75
C GLU A 87 3.08 -5.72 -8.43
N GLN A 88 3.59 -4.87 -7.55
CA GLN A 88 4.20 -5.30 -6.29
C GLN A 88 3.25 -5.19 -5.11
N TYR A 89 2.41 -4.16 -5.11
CA TYR A 89 1.68 -3.77 -3.91
C TYR A 89 0.17 -3.92 -4.01
N ALA A 90 -0.41 -3.87 -5.23
CA ALA A 90 -1.85 -3.89 -5.39
C ALA A 90 -2.48 -5.20 -4.89
N LEU A 91 -1.93 -6.34 -5.32
CA LEU A 91 -2.45 -7.64 -4.91
C LEU A 91 -2.36 -7.86 -3.39
N ARG A 92 -1.27 -7.41 -2.79
CA ARG A 92 -1.09 -7.45 -1.34
C ARG A 92 -2.10 -6.56 -0.63
N SER A 93 -2.33 -5.34 -1.12
CA SER A 93 -3.33 -4.41 -0.59
C SER A 93 -4.72 -5.05 -0.59
N ILE A 94 -5.12 -5.65 -1.70
CA ILE A 94 -6.41 -6.32 -1.86
C ILE A 94 -6.52 -7.54 -0.92
N LYS A 95 -5.48 -8.37 -0.82
CA LYS A 95 -5.45 -9.50 0.14
C LYS A 95 -5.58 -9.04 1.59
N MET A 96 -5.16 -7.83 1.91
CA MET A 96 -5.28 -7.22 3.25
C MET A 96 -6.59 -6.47 3.47
N GLY A 97 -7.50 -6.48 2.48
CA GLY A 97 -8.83 -5.92 2.58
C GLY A 97 -8.97 -4.49 2.02
N ALA A 98 -8.02 -4.01 1.24
CA ALA A 98 -8.21 -2.76 0.48
C ALA A 98 -9.30 -2.95 -0.57
N ALA A 99 -10.15 -1.93 -0.74
CA ALA A 99 -11.17 -1.87 -1.80
C ALA A 99 -10.58 -1.64 -3.20
N GLY A 100 -9.32 -1.17 -3.26
CA GLY A 100 -8.62 -0.97 -4.52
C GLY A 100 -7.21 -0.44 -4.31
N TYR A 101 -6.51 -0.29 -5.42
CA TYR A 101 -5.18 0.30 -5.48
C TYR A 101 -5.10 1.23 -6.68
N LEU A 102 -4.47 2.40 -6.49
CA LEU A 102 -4.27 3.41 -7.55
C LEU A 102 -2.85 3.96 -7.45
N SER A 103 -2.18 4.11 -8.59
CA SER A 103 -0.91 4.82 -8.65
C SER A 103 -1.12 6.32 -8.49
N LYS A 104 -0.27 7.02 -7.72
CA LYS A 104 -0.26 8.50 -7.67
C LYS A 104 0.12 9.13 -9.02
N LEU A 105 0.61 8.34 -9.98
CA LEU A 105 0.90 8.76 -11.34
C LEU A 105 -0.29 8.59 -12.30
N SER A 106 -1.38 8.01 -11.84
CA SER A 106 -2.60 7.86 -12.63
C SER A 106 -3.22 9.22 -12.97
N ALA A 107 -3.94 9.26 -14.09
CA ALA A 107 -4.68 10.47 -14.48
C ALA A 107 -5.78 10.81 -13.46
N PRO A 108 -6.13 12.10 -13.28
CA PRO A 108 -7.19 12.52 -12.35
C PRO A 108 -8.50 11.77 -12.54
N ASP A 109 -8.91 11.55 -13.79
CA ASP A 109 -10.14 10.83 -14.15
C ASP A 109 -10.16 9.40 -13.60
N GLU A 110 -8.99 8.78 -13.45
CA GLU A 110 -8.88 7.42 -12.92
C GLU A 110 -9.18 7.37 -11.41
N LEU A 111 -8.81 8.42 -10.67
CA LEU A 111 -9.19 8.54 -9.25
C LEU A 111 -10.71 8.69 -9.11
N ILE A 112 -11.34 9.55 -9.92
CA ILE A 112 -12.80 9.74 -9.89
C ILE A 112 -13.51 8.42 -10.21
N ASN A 113 -13.07 7.73 -11.28
CA ASN A 113 -13.61 6.43 -11.66
C ASN A 113 -13.44 5.38 -10.54
N ALA A 114 -12.27 5.30 -9.93
CA ALA A 114 -11.99 4.38 -8.82
C ALA A 114 -12.94 4.62 -7.63
N VAL A 115 -13.14 5.87 -7.25
CA VAL A 115 -14.06 6.26 -6.17
C VAL A 115 -15.50 5.90 -6.52
N GLN A 116 -15.95 6.17 -7.75
CA GLN A 116 -17.31 5.83 -8.20
C GLN A 116 -17.53 4.31 -8.19
N GLN A 117 -16.57 3.52 -8.68
CA GLN A 117 -16.66 2.06 -8.66
C GLN A 117 -16.68 1.49 -7.25
N ILE A 118 -15.86 2.00 -6.34
CA ILE A 118 -15.87 1.57 -4.93
C ILE A 118 -17.23 1.83 -4.30
N ARG A 119 -17.82 3.00 -4.55
CA ARG A 119 -19.15 3.33 -4.03
C ARG A 119 -20.25 2.45 -4.61
N ALA A 120 -20.22 2.19 -5.91
CA ALA A 120 -21.26 1.41 -6.59
C ALA A 120 -21.13 -0.10 -6.35
N HIS A 121 -19.91 -0.62 -6.26
CA HIS A 121 -19.62 -2.05 -6.30
C HIS A 121 -18.78 -2.54 -5.11
N GLY A 122 -18.34 -1.65 -4.24
CA GLY A 122 -17.50 -1.99 -3.07
C GLY A 122 -16.01 -2.18 -3.37
N ALA A 123 -15.61 -2.19 -4.66
CA ALA A 123 -14.22 -2.39 -5.06
C ALA A 123 -13.89 -1.71 -6.39
N TYR A 124 -12.61 -1.37 -6.54
CA TYR A 124 -12.00 -0.94 -7.80
C TYR A 124 -10.83 -1.83 -8.16
N ILE A 125 -10.82 -2.34 -9.37
CA ILE A 125 -9.74 -3.17 -9.91
C ILE A 125 -9.36 -2.62 -11.28
N SER A 126 -8.13 -2.08 -11.40
CA SER A 126 -7.61 -1.64 -12.68
C SER A 126 -7.39 -2.82 -13.64
N PRO A 127 -7.35 -2.61 -14.97
CA PRO A 127 -7.04 -3.68 -15.92
C PRO A 127 -5.70 -4.36 -15.66
N SER A 128 -4.68 -3.63 -15.18
CA SER A 128 -3.39 -4.18 -14.79
C SER A 128 -3.51 -5.12 -13.59
N ILE A 129 -4.24 -4.71 -12.56
CA ILE A 129 -4.49 -5.54 -11.38
C ILE A 129 -5.30 -6.79 -11.75
N ALA A 130 -6.33 -6.67 -12.59
CA ALA A 130 -7.12 -7.80 -13.06
C ALA A 130 -6.24 -8.84 -13.76
N ARG A 131 -5.30 -8.40 -14.59
CA ARG A 131 -4.32 -9.29 -15.25
C ARG A 131 -3.42 -10.00 -14.24
N ILE A 132 -2.89 -9.28 -13.24
CA ILE A 132 -2.06 -9.85 -12.18
C ILE A 132 -2.83 -10.92 -11.41
N MET A 133 -4.06 -10.63 -11.00
CA MET A 133 -4.94 -11.56 -10.29
C MET A 133 -5.22 -12.82 -11.11
N THR A 134 -5.46 -12.67 -12.43
CA THR A 134 -5.71 -13.80 -13.32
C THR A 134 -4.49 -14.72 -13.41
N ILE A 135 -3.29 -14.14 -13.52
CA ILE A 135 -2.03 -14.91 -13.53
C ILE A 135 -1.83 -15.63 -12.20
N GLU A 136 -2.09 -14.97 -11.08
CA GLU A 136 -1.92 -15.57 -9.76
C GLU A 136 -2.93 -16.71 -9.51
N LEU A 137 -4.19 -16.52 -9.88
CA LEU A 137 -5.20 -17.57 -9.80
C LEU A 137 -4.86 -18.77 -10.69
N GLY A 138 -4.31 -18.51 -11.87
CA GLY A 138 -3.79 -19.56 -12.76
C GLY A 138 -2.61 -20.33 -12.14
N ASN A 139 -1.72 -19.64 -11.46
CA ASN A 139 -0.57 -20.24 -10.78
C ASN A 139 -0.99 -21.01 -9.50
N LYS A 140 -1.97 -20.51 -8.73
CA LYS A 140 -2.50 -21.22 -7.55
C LYS A 140 -3.12 -22.58 -7.87
N ARG A 141 -3.66 -22.77 -9.06
CA ARG A 141 -4.13 -24.10 -9.51
C ARG A 141 -2.99 -25.09 -9.74
N ARG A 142 -1.74 -24.61 -9.81
CA ARG A 142 -0.55 -25.45 -10.04
C ARG A 142 0.29 -25.71 -8.78
N THR A 143 0.17 -24.89 -7.73
CA THR A 143 0.95 -25.09 -6.49
C THR A 143 0.16 -24.56 -5.29
N GLU A 144 -0.21 -25.44 -4.38
CA GLU A 144 -0.78 -25.11 -3.06
C GLU A 144 0.27 -24.57 -2.06
N THR A 145 1.39 -24.05 -2.52
CA THR A 145 2.48 -23.58 -1.64
C THR A 145 2.43 -22.08 -1.50
N VAL A 146 2.23 -21.60 -0.28
CA VAL A 146 2.43 -20.19 0.12
C VAL A 146 3.87 -19.79 -0.24
N SER A 147 4.02 -18.75 -1.04
CA SER A 147 5.36 -18.28 -1.41
C SER A 147 6.09 -17.72 -0.18
N PRO A 148 7.40 -18.00 0.00
CA PRO A 148 8.13 -17.51 1.18
C PRO A 148 8.04 -15.99 1.38
N HIS A 149 7.92 -15.21 0.30
CA HIS A 149 7.78 -13.76 0.38
C HIS A 149 6.40 -13.29 0.89
N ASP A 150 5.36 -14.13 0.82
CA ASP A 150 4.05 -13.84 1.43
C ASP A 150 4.11 -13.82 2.97
N LEU A 151 5.15 -14.46 3.54
CA LEU A 151 5.41 -14.47 4.99
C LEU A 151 6.09 -13.20 5.50
N LEU A 152 6.57 -12.34 4.61
CA LEU A 152 7.20 -11.08 5.01
C LEU A 152 6.14 -10.09 5.53
N THR A 153 6.46 -9.41 6.61
CA THR A 153 5.67 -8.25 7.03
C THR A 153 5.85 -7.11 6.00
N ASN A 154 4.95 -6.13 6.03
CA ASN A 154 5.03 -4.97 5.13
C ASN A 154 6.40 -4.30 5.19
N ARG A 155 6.91 -4.08 6.41
CA ARG A 155 8.21 -3.42 6.63
C ARG A 155 9.39 -4.28 6.17
N GLU A 156 9.31 -5.59 6.34
CA GLU A 156 10.31 -6.52 5.81
C GLU A 156 10.29 -6.55 4.27
N MET A 157 9.12 -6.44 3.64
CA MET A 157 8.99 -6.36 2.19
C MET A 157 9.58 -5.05 1.64
N GLU A 158 9.26 -3.89 2.25
CA GLU A 158 9.82 -2.59 1.88
C GLU A 158 11.35 -2.62 1.93
N VAL A 159 11.90 -3.07 3.07
CA VAL A 159 13.36 -3.20 3.23
C VAL A 159 13.96 -4.18 2.21
N ALA A 160 13.28 -5.29 1.92
CA ALA A 160 13.74 -6.29 0.97
C ALA A 160 13.82 -5.74 -0.46
N VAL A 161 12.80 -5.01 -0.92
CA VAL A 161 12.78 -4.34 -2.24
C VAL A 161 13.94 -3.34 -2.34
N MET A 162 14.14 -2.51 -1.32
CA MET A 162 15.20 -1.51 -1.33
C MET A 162 16.60 -2.14 -1.34
N ILE A 163 16.82 -3.22 -0.59
CA ILE A 163 18.08 -3.98 -0.63
C ILE A 163 18.29 -4.61 -2.01
N ALA A 164 17.26 -5.23 -2.57
CA ALA A 164 17.31 -5.86 -3.88
C ALA A 164 17.59 -4.84 -5.00
N SER A 165 17.11 -3.59 -4.83
CA SER A 165 17.43 -2.45 -5.72
C SER A 165 18.82 -1.86 -5.51
N GLY A 166 19.65 -2.44 -4.64
CA GLY A 166 21.05 -2.01 -4.43
C GLY A 166 21.25 -0.86 -3.45
N LYS A 167 20.20 -0.44 -2.71
CA LYS A 167 20.34 0.62 -1.70
C LYS A 167 21.15 0.13 -0.49
N SER A 168 21.99 1.00 0.04
CA SER A 168 22.73 0.75 1.28
C SER A 168 21.81 0.82 2.50
N MET A 169 22.20 0.17 3.60
CA MET A 169 21.45 0.20 4.86
C MET A 169 21.23 1.63 5.39
N ARG A 170 22.17 2.52 5.10
CA ARG A 170 22.08 3.94 5.47
C ARG A 170 21.01 4.68 4.66
N GLN A 171 21.02 4.52 3.33
CA GLN A 171 19.99 5.09 2.45
C GLN A 171 18.59 4.59 2.82
N ILE A 172 18.46 3.29 3.08
CA ILE A 172 17.19 2.69 3.52
C ILE A 172 16.74 3.30 4.85
N ALA A 173 17.67 3.49 5.81
CA ALA A 173 17.36 4.08 7.10
C ALA A 173 16.87 5.54 6.95
N GLU A 174 17.52 6.32 6.10
CA GLU A 174 17.15 7.70 5.79
C GLU A 174 15.77 7.79 5.12
N GLU A 175 15.52 7.01 4.08
CA GLU A 175 14.25 7.02 3.34
C GLU A 175 13.06 6.51 4.17
N LEU A 176 13.30 5.55 5.04
CA LEU A 176 12.26 4.96 5.89
C LEU A 176 12.13 5.64 7.26
N HIS A 177 12.92 6.70 7.53
CA HIS A 177 13.00 7.39 8.82
C HIS A 177 13.25 6.44 10.00
N LEU A 178 14.17 5.49 9.83
CA LEU A 178 14.53 4.48 10.81
C LEU A 178 16.01 4.59 11.23
N SER A 179 16.37 3.96 12.35
CA SER A 179 17.77 3.71 12.66
C SER A 179 18.37 2.61 11.78
N ILE A 180 19.66 2.68 11.46
CA ILE A 180 20.38 1.60 10.75
C ILE A 180 20.24 0.26 11.50
N LYS A 181 20.21 0.30 12.84
CA LYS A 181 20.01 -0.87 13.69
C LYS A 181 18.63 -1.51 13.43
N THR A 182 17.59 -0.70 13.28
CA THR A 182 16.23 -1.17 12.97
C THR A 182 16.16 -1.80 11.58
N VAL A 183 16.77 -1.16 10.57
CA VAL A 183 16.86 -1.71 9.21
C VAL A 183 17.58 -3.06 9.20
N ASN A 184 18.71 -3.17 9.91
CA ASN A 184 19.42 -4.45 10.05
C ASN A 184 18.58 -5.53 10.76
N THR A 185 17.75 -5.15 11.72
CA THR A 185 16.83 -6.10 12.37
C THR A 185 15.80 -6.65 11.37
N HIS A 186 15.19 -5.76 10.54
CA HIS A 186 14.29 -6.18 9.47
C HIS A 186 15.01 -7.05 8.44
N ARG A 187 16.22 -6.68 8.02
CA ARG A 187 17.05 -7.48 7.12
C ARG A 187 17.30 -8.89 7.66
N THR A 188 17.69 -9.02 8.90
CA THR A 188 17.94 -10.33 9.51
C THR A 188 16.67 -11.20 9.54
N ARG A 189 15.53 -10.62 9.85
CA ARG A 189 14.25 -11.33 9.88
C ARG A 189 13.80 -11.77 8.49
N LEU A 190 13.86 -10.89 7.49
CA LEU A 190 13.46 -11.22 6.13
C LEU A 190 14.37 -12.30 5.52
N MET A 191 15.70 -12.19 5.71
CA MET A 191 16.64 -13.20 5.24
C MET A 191 16.34 -14.59 5.81
N ARG A 192 16.04 -14.66 7.10
CA ARG A 192 15.65 -15.91 7.76
C ARG A 192 14.34 -16.47 7.21
N LYS A 193 13.32 -15.62 6.98
CA LYS A 193 12.02 -16.06 6.44
C LYS A 193 12.13 -16.56 5.01
N LEU A 194 12.98 -15.92 4.20
CA LEU A 194 13.24 -16.29 2.81
C LEU A 194 14.26 -17.40 2.68
N GLN A 195 14.94 -17.79 3.77
CA GLN A 195 16.05 -18.77 3.81
C GLN A 195 17.21 -18.39 2.87
N LEU A 196 17.57 -17.09 2.85
CA LEU A 196 18.62 -16.53 2.01
C LEU A 196 19.82 -16.13 2.86
N ALA A 197 21.05 -16.32 2.34
CA ALA A 197 22.28 -16.08 3.07
C ALA A 197 22.83 -14.65 2.90
N ASN A 198 22.58 -13.99 1.75
CA ASN A 198 23.18 -12.70 1.43
C ASN A 198 22.28 -11.84 0.51
N ASN A 199 22.66 -10.55 0.35
CA ASN A 199 21.90 -9.60 -0.45
C ASN A 199 21.86 -9.96 -1.94
N ALA A 200 22.89 -10.63 -2.48
CA ALA A 200 22.89 -11.06 -3.87
C ALA A 200 21.85 -12.15 -4.13
N GLU A 201 21.71 -13.09 -3.20
CA GLU A 201 20.64 -14.10 -3.24
C GLU A 201 19.25 -13.46 -3.13
N LEU A 202 19.11 -12.41 -2.31
CA LEU A 202 17.88 -11.65 -2.18
C LEU A 202 17.53 -10.98 -3.51
N ALA A 203 18.47 -10.29 -4.15
CA ALA A 203 18.26 -9.66 -5.44
C ALA A 203 17.87 -10.69 -6.52
N ALA A 204 18.60 -11.81 -6.61
CA ALA A 204 18.28 -12.90 -7.53
C ALA A 204 16.89 -13.52 -7.27
N TYR A 205 16.51 -13.69 -6.01
CA TYR A 205 15.19 -14.16 -5.61
C TYR A 205 14.09 -13.20 -6.07
N PHE A 206 14.27 -11.89 -5.85
CA PHE A 206 13.29 -10.87 -6.24
C PHE A 206 13.13 -10.76 -7.76
N ILE A 207 14.23 -10.83 -8.53
CA ILE A 207 14.20 -10.85 -10.00
C ILE A 207 13.44 -12.08 -10.49
N ARG A 208 13.79 -13.27 -9.99
CA ARG A 208 13.16 -14.54 -10.40
C ARG A 208 11.66 -14.59 -10.12
N ASN A 209 11.21 -13.99 -9.01
CA ASN A 209 9.81 -13.95 -8.62
C ASN A 209 9.09 -12.70 -9.11
N ARG A 210 9.74 -11.87 -9.95
CA ARG A 210 9.18 -10.61 -10.49
C ARG A 210 8.69 -9.64 -9.40
N LEU A 211 9.44 -9.56 -8.29
CA LEU A 211 9.17 -8.68 -7.16
C LEU A 211 9.98 -7.37 -7.22
N MET A 212 10.78 -7.20 -8.27
CA MET A 212 11.52 -5.96 -8.56
C MET A 212 10.68 -5.04 -9.44
N PRO A 213 10.86 -3.68 -9.28
CA PRO A 213 10.25 -2.70 -10.16
C PRO A 213 10.78 -2.84 -11.59
#